data_19f1e7fec0e91bbaacb943decf8039bb
#
_entry.id   19f1e7fec0e91bbaacb943decf8039bb
#
_cell.length_a   1.000
_cell.length_b   1.000
_cell.length_c   1.000
_cell.angle_alpha   90.00
_cell.angle_beta   90.00
_cell.angle_gamma   90.00
#
_symmetry.space_group_name_H-M   'P 1'
#
loop_
_entity.id
_entity.type
_entity.pdbx_description
1 polymer ?
#
loop_
_entity_poly.entity_id
_entity_poly.type
_entity_poly.pdbx_seq_one_letter_code
_entity_poly.pdbx_strand_id
1 'polypeptide(L)'
;MQLLIARNPDPESRLPYLLRVPLGAGLVFRTAGTWPRTNALYCYPVPDSEWPAQPEIVEQVPVRSCARRGAAIDLVLDRARENRSQLVFTTARGREAVFWQSARTRKQARPNVRTPTARAAGIAELEIVVDSHEQYPYRFAGQQVRTVRRALPCGDYGLTLHGRLVAAVERKSMVDLVASLTGGKLRYALADLAALPRAALVVEDRYSQIFTQQRVRPAVVADGLAELQVRWPNVPIVYAETRPLAEEWTYRYLAAAHAWAADEDAAVTRIGPQVSDLSRAPAAPAPSTAEIRAWAREHGHPVSDRGRLRPEIVDAWHAAHPPEPEGATRSRDPA
;
A
#
# COMPACT_ATOMS: atom_id res chain seq x y z
N MET A 1 29.69 25.99 -8.26
CA MET A 1 29.99 24.79 -7.43
C MET A 1 30.29 23.62 -8.35
N GLN A 2 31.23 22.76 -8.00
CA GLN A 2 31.63 21.63 -8.84
C GLN A 2 31.72 20.36 -8.01
N LEU A 3 31.26 19.25 -8.57
CA LEU A 3 31.53 17.91 -8.11
C LEU A 3 32.85 17.49 -8.71
N LEU A 4 33.81 17.08 -7.90
CA LEU A 4 35.14 16.67 -8.33
C LEU A 4 35.37 15.20 -8.03
N ILE A 5 35.93 14.48 -8.98
CA ILE A 5 36.38 13.10 -8.82
C ILE A 5 37.86 13.07 -9.15
N ALA A 6 38.68 12.67 -8.20
CA ALA A 6 40.13 12.55 -8.34
C ALA A 6 40.61 11.13 -8.10
N ARG A 7 41.82 10.82 -8.53
CA ARG A 7 42.49 9.59 -8.13
C ARG A 7 42.84 9.65 -6.66
N ASN A 8 42.70 8.51 -5.98
CA ASN A 8 43.22 8.35 -4.65
C ASN A 8 44.73 8.28 -4.72
N PRO A 9 45.47 9.12 -3.98
CA PRO A 9 46.94 9.09 -4.00
C PRO A 9 47.55 7.82 -3.36
N ASP A 10 46.77 7.10 -2.56
CA ASP A 10 47.17 5.82 -1.98
C ASP A 10 46.99 4.67 -2.99
N PRO A 11 48.08 4.14 -3.59
CA PRO A 11 47.99 3.10 -4.62
C PRO A 11 47.52 1.74 -4.07
N GLU A 12 47.68 1.51 -2.75
CA GLU A 12 47.28 0.26 -2.10
C GLU A 12 45.78 0.26 -1.70
N SER A 13 45.12 1.40 -1.87
CA SER A 13 43.71 1.53 -1.52
C SER A 13 42.83 0.73 -2.47
N ARG A 14 41.94 -0.11 -1.93
CA ARG A 14 40.87 -0.77 -2.71
C ARG A 14 39.82 0.20 -3.25
N LEU A 15 39.87 1.48 -2.87
CA LEU A 15 39.01 2.54 -3.29
C LEU A 15 39.83 3.59 -4.08
N PRO A 16 39.98 3.40 -5.41
CA PRO A 16 40.93 4.14 -6.21
C PRO A 16 40.53 5.59 -6.53
N TYR A 17 39.37 6.05 -6.04
CA TYR A 17 38.89 7.39 -6.31
C TYR A 17 38.50 8.13 -5.04
N LEU A 18 38.69 9.46 -5.07
CA LEU A 18 38.16 10.43 -4.13
C LEU A 18 37.05 11.23 -4.81
N LEU A 19 35.92 11.38 -4.12
CA LEU A 19 34.78 12.18 -4.54
C LEU A 19 34.66 13.40 -3.64
N ARG A 20 34.68 14.61 -4.15
CA ARG A 20 34.43 15.85 -3.42
C ARG A 20 33.08 16.45 -3.82
N VAL A 21 32.15 16.49 -2.86
CA VAL A 21 30.80 17.00 -3.01
C VAL A 21 30.76 18.43 -2.48
N PRO A 22 30.25 19.43 -3.23
CA PRO A 22 30.28 20.84 -2.83
C PRO A 22 29.14 21.19 -1.88
N LEU A 23 29.09 20.53 -0.70
CA LEU A 23 28.14 20.83 0.38
C LEU A 23 28.91 21.42 1.56
N GLY A 24 28.55 22.63 1.99
CA GLY A 24 29.28 23.37 3.03
C GLY A 24 30.73 23.69 2.61
N ALA A 25 31.70 23.32 3.42
CA ALA A 25 33.15 23.43 3.11
C ALA A 25 33.62 22.38 2.06
N GLY A 26 32.77 21.44 1.72
CA GLY A 26 33.06 20.29 0.86
C GLY A 26 33.10 19.00 1.69
N LEU A 27 32.49 17.93 1.15
CA LEU A 27 32.54 16.61 1.76
C LEU A 27 33.38 15.69 0.88
N VAL A 28 34.31 14.96 1.48
CA VAL A 28 35.20 14.05 0.76
C VAL A 28 34.85 12.61 1.09
N PHE A 29 34.83 11.76 0.07
CA PHE A 29 34.51 10.33 0.17
C PHE A 29 35.50 9.51 -0.64
N ARG A 30 35.89 8.33 -0.14
CA ARG A 30 36.56 7.30 -0.95
C ARG A 30 35.51 6.44 -1.64
N THR A 31 35.74 6.11 -2.91
CA THR A 31 34.81 5.31 -3.72
C THR A 31 35.54 4.36 -4.68
N ALA A 32 34.88 3.25 -4.99
CA ALA A 32 35.40 2.23 -5.90
C ALA A 32 35.21 2.59 -7.39
N GLY A 33 34.40 3.59 -7.73
CA GLY A 33 34.11 3.98 -9.10
C GLY A 33 33.85 5.47 -9.23
N THR A 34 33.91 5.96 -10.45
CA THR A 34 33.68 7.38 -10.75
C THR A 34 32.20 7.77 -10.80
N TRP A 35 31.33 6.80 -11.13
CA TRP A 35 29.87 7.03 -11.22
C TRP A 35 29.09 5.77 -10.90
N PRO A 36 27.88 5.93 -10.32
CA PRO A 36 26.92 4.81 -10.16
C PRO A 36 26.28 4.50 -11.52
N ARG A 37 26.91 3.68 -12.35
CA ARG A 37 26.45 3.36 -13.71
C ARG A 37 25.41 2.25 -13.75
N THR A 38 25.80 1.05 -13.33
CA THR A 38 24.96 -0.15 -13.31
C THR A 38 24.36 -0.37 -11.93
N ASN A 39 25.21 -0.21 -10.92
CA ASN A 39 24.83 -0.32 -9.51
C ASN A 39 25.12 1.01 -8.81
N ALA A 40 24.48 1.24 -7.69
CA ALA A 40 24.87 2.30 -6.78
C ALA A 40 26.25 2.02 -6.20
N LEU A 41 26.95 3.07 -5.81
CA LEU A 41 28.28 2.98 -5.20
C LEU A 41 28.20 3.24 -3.70
N TYR A 42 28.92 2.44 -2.91
CA TYR A 42 29.21 2.78 -1.53
C TYR A 42 30.42 3.71 -1.49
N CYS A 43 30.22 4.88 -0.88
CA CYS A 43 31.25 5.88 -0.67
C CYS A 43 31.48 6.01 0.83
N TYR A 44 32.72 6.09 1.26
CA TYR A 44 33.11 6.14 2.66
C TYR A 44 33.62 7.55 3.00
N PRO A 45 33.00 8.24 3.98
CA PRO A 45 33.42 9.56 4.36
C PRO A 45 34.85 9.56 4.90
N VAL A 46 35.59 10.57 4.52
CA VAL A 46 36.95 10.82 4.98
C VAL A 46 37.14 12.29 5.33
N PRO A 47 38.10 12.64 6.20
CA PRO A 47 38.41 14.03 6.50
C PRO A 47 38.77 14.84 5.26
N ASP A 48 38.47 16.15 5.24
CA ASP A 48 38.82 17.02 4.12
C ASP A 48 40.34 17.10 3.88
N SER A 49 41.16 16.85 4.91
CA SER A 49 42.64 16.74 4.83
C SER A 49 43.12 15.62 3.92
N GLU A 50 42.28 14.64 3.61
CA GLU A 50 42.63 13.57 2.65
C GLU A 50 42.49 14.00 1.20
N TRP A 51 41.87 15.15 0.93
CA TRP A 51 41.87 15.73 -0.40
C TRP A 51 43.24 16.28 -0.76
N PRO A 52 43.90 15.78 -1.83
CA PRO A 52 45.26 16.20 -2.15
C PRO A 52 45.36 17.68 -2.47
N ALA A 53 46.48 18.31 -2.11
CA ALA A 53 46.75 19.70 -2.48
C ALA A 53 46.83 19.90 -4.02
N GLN A 54 47.32 18.86 -4.71
CA GLN A 54 47.34 18.80 -6.19
C GLN A 54 46.63 17.50 -6.62
N PRO A 55 45.27 17.53 -6.73
CA PRO A 55 44.49 16.36 -7.08
C PRO A 55 44.66 16.00 -8.57
N GLU A 56 44.86 14.73 -8.86
CA GLU A 56 44.73 14.21 -10.23
C GLU A 56 43.24 14.09 -10.55
N ILE A 57 42.65 15.12 -11.17
CA ILE A 57 41.23 15.19 -11.49
C ILE A 57 40.91 14.25 -12.64
N VAL A 58 40.02 13.28 -12.37
CA VAL A 58 39.50 12.34 -13.37
C VAL A 58 38.23 12.88 -14.02
N GLU A 59 37.38 13.53 -13.23
CA GLU A 59 36.14 14.12 -13.73
C GLU A 59 35.76 15.33 -12.88
N GLN A 60 35.23 16.36 -13.57
CA GLN A 60 34.78 17.61 -12.97
C GLN A 60 33.43 17.97 -13.58
N VAL A 61 32.40 18.12 -12.74
CA VAL A 61 31.05 18.36 -13.20
C VAL A 61 30.45 19.57 -12.50
N PRO A 62 29.95 20.56 -13.24
CA PRO A 62 29.25 21.69 -12.66
C PRO A 62 27.98 21.23 -11.95
N VAL A 63 27.72 21.81 -10.76
CA VAL A 63 26.55 21.50 -9.92
C VAL A 63 25.60 22.67 -9.93
N ARG A 64 24.37 22.44 -10.41
CA ARG A 64 23.26 23.41 -10.37
C ARG A 64 22.67 23.54 -8.98
N SER A 65 22.56 22.43 -8.26
CA SER A 65 22.00 22.40 -6.90
C SER A 65 22.62 21.26 -6.12
N CYS A 66 23.01 21.56 -4.87
CA CYS A 66 23.47 20.58 -3.88
C CYS A 66 22.81 20.92 -2.55
N ALA A 67 21.93 20.07 -2.07
CA ALA A 67 21.16 20.31 -0.85
C ALA A 67 21.03 19.04 0.01
N ARG A 68 21.22 19.18 1.31
CA ARG A 68 20.96 18.11 2.26
C ARG A 68 19.47 18.07 2.62
N ARG A 69 18.86 16.89 2.53
CA ARG A 69 17.48 16.63 2.94
C ARG A 69 17.43 15.40 3.84
N GLY A 70 17.37 15.63 5.13
CA GLY A 70 17.42 14.55 6.13
C GLY A 70 18.70 13.71 6.01
N ALA A 71 18.55 12.41 5.76
CA ALA A 71 19.64 11.46 5.61
C ALA A 71 20.23 11.40 4.17
N ALA A 72 19.91 12.37 3.30
CA ALA A 72 20.40 12.36 1.92
C ALA A 72 20.89 13.72 1.48
N ILE A 73 21.84 13.72 0.51
CA ILE A 73 22.26 14.88 -0.27
C ILE A 73 21.73 14.71 -1.68
N ASP A 74 20.89 15.63 -2.11
CA ASP A 74 20.40 15.71 -3.49
C ASP A 74 21.32 16.57 -4.34
N LEU A 75 21.78 16.03 -5.45
CA LEU A 75 22.64 16.69 -6.43
C LEU A 75 21.91 16.85 -7.76
N VAL A 76 21.85 18.06 -8.27
CA VAL A 76 21.48 18.36 -9.65
C VAL A 76 22.70 18.85 -10.38
N LEU A 77 23.13 18.11 -11.39
CA LEU A 77 24.36 18.32 -12.12
C LEU A 77 24.09 18.96 -13.48
N ASP A 78 25.00 19.77 -13.96
CA ASP A 78 24.93 20.36 -15.30
C ASP A 78 25.57 19.43 -16.33
N ARG A 79 24.85 18.35 -16.66
CA ARG A 79 25.25 17.37 -17.69
C ARG A 79 24.03 16.82 -18.40
N ALA A 80 24.21 16.37 -19.64
CA ALA A 80 23.12 15.91 -20.50
C ALA A 80 22.48 14.60 -20.02
N ARG A 81 23.26 13.70 -19.43
CA ARG A 81 22.78 12.40 -18.92
C ARG A 81 23.09 12.29 -17.44
N GLU A 82 22.22 11.56 -16.70
CA GLU A 82 22.39 11.29 -15.27
C GLU A 82 22.59 12.57 -14.44
N ASN A 83 21.87 13.62 -14.82
CA ASN A 83 21.97 14.94 -14.22
C ASN A 83 21.40 15.03 -12.78
N ARG A 84 20.77 13.98 -12.28
CA ARG A 84 20.28 13.89 -10.90
C ARG A 84 20.93 12.70 -10.19
N SER A 85 21.48 12.99 -9.03
CA SER A 85 22.20 12.03 -8.21
C SER A 85 21.82 12.24 -6.74
N GLN A 86 21.86 11.19 -5.95
CA GLN A 86 21.55 11.22 -4.53
C GLN A 86 22.59 10.42 -3.76
N LEU A 87 23.11 11.02 -2.70
CA LEU A 87 23.98 10.37 -1.74
C LEU A 87 23.21 10.17 -0.44
N VAL A 88 22.93 8.93 -0.07
CA VAL A 88 22.15 8.57 1.12
C VAL A 88 23.08 8.08 2.22
N PHE A 89 23.08 8.74 3.36
CA PHE A 89 23.85 8.32 4.53
C PHE A 89 23.31 6.99 5.07
N THR A 90 24.17 6.04 5.28
CA THR A 90 23.85 4.67 5.72
C THR A 90 25.01 4.07 6.50
N THR A 91 24.85 2.83 6.90
CA THR A 91 25.93 2.03 7.49
C THR A 91 26.21 0.82 6.61
N ALA A 92 27.44 0.59 6.24
CA ALA A 92 27.87 -0.59 5.50
C ALA A 92 28.92 -1.36 6.29
N ARG A 93 28.66 -2.63 6.59
CA ARG A 93 29.55 -3.50 7.38
C ARG A 93 29.98 -2.88 8.72
N GLY A 94 29.03 -2.22 9.42
CA GLY A 94 29.26 -1.58 10.71
C GLY A 94 30.04 -0.26 10.67
N ARG A 95 30.29 0.32 9.49
CA ARG A 95 30.96 1.61 9.32
C ARG A 95 30.03 2.60 8.64
N GLU A 96 30.21 3.88 8.94
CA GLU A 96 29.54 4.94 8.21
C GLU A 96 29.89 4.88 6.73
N ALA A 97 28.88 4.97 5.90
CA ALA A 97 28.98 4.95 4.46
C ALA A 97 27.91 5.82 3.83
N VAL A 98 28.10 6.19 2.59
CA VAL A 98 27.14 6.88 1.78
C VAL A 98 26.81 6.03 0.56
N PHE A 99 25.55 5.81 0.33
CA PHE A 99 25.04 5.09 -0.82
C PHE A 99 24.79 6.07 -1.97
N TRP A 100 25.70 6.15 -2.93
CA TRP A 100 25.59 7.05 -4.07
C TRP A 100 24.82 6.39 -5.21
N GLN A 101 23.70 6.98 -5.61
CA GLN A 101 22.83 6.47 -6.66
C GLN A 101 22.45 7.57 -7.67
N SER A 102 22.30 7.18 -8.92
CA SER A 102 21.73 8.01 -9.99
C SER A 102 20.26 7.66 -10.25
N ALA A 103 19.53 8.46 -11.01
CA ALA A 103 18.18 8.15 -11.45
C ALA A 103 18.09 6.81 -12.21
N ARG A 104 19.18 6.46 -12.94
CA ARG A 104 19.29 5.19 -13.66
C ARG A 104 19.42 4.00 -12.73
N THR A 105 20.34 4.05 -11.76
CA THR A 105 20.52 2.96 -10.80
C THR A 105 19.31 2.75 -9.91
N ARG A 106 18.57 3.79 -9.58
CA ARG A 106 17.26 3.70 -8.89
C ARG A 106 16.22 2.95 -9.72
N LYS A 107 16.18 3.19 -11.03
CA LYS A 107 15.27 2.45 -11.93
C LYS A 107 15.67 0.98 -12.06
N GLN A 108 16.96 0.68 -12.16
CA GLN A 108 17.46 -0.69 -12.26
C GLN A 108 17.29 -1.51 -10.98
N ALA A 109 17.24 -0.86 -9.82
CA ALA A 109 16.94 -1.52 -8.55
C ALA A 109 15.46 -1.94 -8.41
N ARG A 110 14.57 -1.46 -9.29
CA ARG A 110 13.16 -1.87 -9.36
C ARG A 110 13.01 -2.96 -10.41
N PRO A 111 12.13 -3.94 -10.19
CA PRO A 111 11.89 -4.95 -11.19
C PRO A 111 11.39 -4.29 -12.48
N ASN A 112 12.13 -4.52 -13.57
CA ASN A 112 11.72 -4.09 -14.91
C ASN A 112 10.96 -5.24 -15.56
N VAL A 113 9.73 -5.44 -15.10
CA VAL A 113 8.86 -6.52 -15.57
C VAL A 113 7.90 -5.96 -16.62
N ARG A 114 7.77 -6.66 -17.73
CA ARG A 114 6.75 -6.39 -18.71
C ARG A 114 5.48 -7.16 -18.33
N THR A 115 4.43 -6.43 -17.96
CA THR A 115 3.14 -7.04 -17.63
C THR A 115 2.44 -7.51 -18.91
N PRO A 116 1.77 -8.67 -18.88
CA PRO A 116 1.04 -9.15 -20.04
C PRO A 116 -0.19 -8.28 -20.32
N THR A 117 -0.51 -8.11 -21.61
CA THR A 117 -1.71 -7.37 -22.05
C THR A 117 -2.90 -8.32 -22.31
N ALA A 118 -2.75 -9.61 -22.05
CA ALA A 118 -3.80 -10.60 -22.24
C ALA A 118 -4.96 -10.38 -21.27
N ARG A 119 -6.16 -10.70 -21.70
CA ARG A 119 -7.38 -10.67 -20.90
C ARG A 119 -7.23 -11.54 -19.65
N ALA A 120 -7.55 -11.01 -18.48
CA ALA A 120 -7.57 -11.80 -17.27
C ALA A 120 -8.84 -12.68 -17.24
N ALA A 121 -8.69 -13.93 -16.83
CA ALA A 121 -9.77 -14.92 -16.77
C ALA A 121 -10.64 -15.04 -18.04
N GLY A 122 -10.10 -14.63 -19.21
CA GLY A 122 -10.82 -14.67 -20.48
C GLY A 122 -11.98 -13.68 -20.63
N ILE A 123 -12.17 -12.77 -19.68
CA ILE A 123 -13.30 -11.83 -19.64
C ILE A 123 -13.09 -10.76 -20.71
N ALA A 124 -14.10 -10.57 -21.58
CA ALA A 124 -14.03 -9.60 -22.67
C ALA A 124 -14.16 -8.17 -22.18
N GLU A 125 -15.05 -7.92 -21.22
CA GLU A 125 -15.31 -6.62 -20.62
C GLU A 125 -15.45 -6.78 -19.10
N LEU A 126 -14.40 -6.42 -18.38
CA LEU A 126 -14.42 -6.33 -16.92
C LEU A 126 -14.73 -4.89 -16.53
N GLU A 127 -15.74 -4.68 -15.71
CA GLU A 127 -15.98 -3.39 -15.08
C GLU A 127 -15.39 -3.38 -13.67
N ILE A 128 -14.50 -2.43 -13.40
CA ILE A 128 -13.94 -2.19 -12.07
C ILE A 128 -14.50 -0.87 -11.53
N VAL A 129 -15.14 -0.94 -10.37
CA VAL A 129 -15.55 0.26 -9.63
C VAL A 129 -14.33 0.80 -8.89
N VAL A 130 -14.04 2.07 -9.13
CA VAL A 130 -13.01 2.82 -8.39
C VAL A 130 -13.71 3.68 -7.35
N ASP A 131 -13.28 3.61 -6.10
CA ASP A 131 -13.87 4.44 -5.05
C ASP A 131 -13.75 5.93 -5.39
N SER A 132 -14.83 6.67 -5.13
CA SER A 132 -14.88 8.11 -5.40
C SER A 132 -13.86 8.91 -4.57
N HIS A 133 -13.43 8.40 -3.42
CA HIS A 133 -12.45 9.02 -2.53
C HIS A 133 -10.99 8.69 -2.90
N GLU A 134 -10.74 7.70 -3.80
CA GLU A 134 -9.39 7.40 -4.27
C GLU A 134 -8.83 8.55 -5.12
N GLN A 135 -7.81 9.25 -4.60
CA GLN A 135 -7.23 10.43 -5.24
C GLN A 135 -6.26 10.08 -6.37
N TYR A 136 -5.60 8.95 -6.28
CA TYR A 136 -4.57 8.51 -7.23
C TYR A 136 -4.90 7.12 -7.80
N PRO A 137 -6.02 6.97 -8.53
CA PRO A 137 -6.46 5.66 -9.00
C PRO A 137 -5.49 5.04 -10.00
N TYR A 138 -5.53 3.72 -10.13
CA TYR A 138 -4.92 2.99 -11.21
C TYR A 138 -5.59 3.37 -12.54
N ARG A 139 -4.80 3.40 -13.60
CA ARG A 139 -5.29 3.76 -14.93
C ARG A 139 -5.75 2.56 -15.73
N PHE A 140 -5.25 1.38 -15.41
CA PHE A 140 -5.50 0.13 -16.15
C PHE A 140 -5.27 0.25 -17.66
N ALA A 141 -4.33 1.15 -18.05
CA ALA A 141 -4.12 1.51 -19.45
C ALA A 141 -3.63 0.36 -20.34
N GLY A 142 -3.03 -0.67 -19.73
CA GLY A 142 -2.56 -1.89 -20.42
C GLY A 142 -3.55 -3.06 -20.35
N GLN A 143 -4.66 -2.90 -19.62
CA GLN A 143 -5.65 -3.96 -19.38
C GLN A 143 -6.96 -3.68 -20.13
N GLN A 144 -7.68 -4.72 -20.47
CA GLN A 144 -9.01 -4.62 -21.08
C GLN A 144 -10.07 -4.52 -19.98
N VAL A 145 -10.26 -3.31 -19.47
CA VAL A 145 -11.16 -3.02 -18.36
C VAL A 145 -11.84 -1.66 -18.56
N ARG A 146 -13.10 -1.58 -18.16
CA ARG A 146 -13.84 -0.34 -18.02
C ARG A 146 -13.82 0.08 -16.54
N THR A 147 -13.44 1.31 -16.25
CA THR A 147 -13.49 1.83 -14.89
C THR A 147 -14.69 2.76 -14.70
N VAL A 148 -15.38 2.63 -13.57
CA VAL A 148 -16.50 3.49 -13.17
C VAL A 148 -16.21 4.05 -11.78
N ARG A 149 -16.32 5.37 -11.60
CA ARG A 149 -16.17 6.00 -10.27
C ARG A 149 -17.49 5.98 -9.52
N ARG A 150 -17.49 5.38 -8.34
CA ARG A 150 -18.63 5.31 -7.43
C ARG A 150 -18.13 5.10 -6.01
N ALA A 151 -18.85 5.59 -5.00
CA ALA A 151 -18.54 5.33 -3.61
C ALA A 151 -18.63 3.81 -3.34
N LEU A 152 -17.60 3.26 -2.70
CA LEU A 152 -17.56 1.89 -2.21
C LEU A 152 -17.72 1.89 -0.69
N PRO A 153 -18.38 0.88 -0.13
CA PRO A 153 -18.48 0.72 1.33
C PRO A 153 -17.13 0.39 1.97
N CYS A 154 -16.23 -0.27 1.23
CA CYS A 154 -14.85 -0.55 1.63
C CYS A 154 -13.98 -0.86 0.42
N GLY A 155 -12.67 -0.66 0.56
CA GLY A 155 -11.67 -0.84 -0.49
C GLY A 155 -11.63 0.31 -1.51
N ASP A 156 -10.54 0.37 -2.27
CA ASP A 156 -10.31 1.40 -3.30
C ASP A 156 -10.80 0.96 -4.69
N TYR A 157 -10.82 -0.36 -4.94
CA TYR A 157 -11.26 -0.99 -6.19
C TYR A 157 -12.24 -2.10 -5.88
N GLY A 158 -13.37 -2.14 -6.57
CA GLY A 158 -14.42 -3.12 -6.33
C GLY A 158 -14.95 -3.76 -7.60
N LEU A 159 -15.49 -4.96 -7.43
CA LEU A 159 -16.27 -5.67 -8.42
C LEU A 159 -17.72 -5.80 -7.93
N THR A 160 -18.66 -5.32 -8.73
CA THR A 160 -20.08 -5.47 -8.44
C THR A 160 -20.75 -6.38 -9.44
N LEU A 161 -21.52 -7.35 -8.94
CA LEU A 161 -22.39 -8.21 -9.75
C LEU A 161 -23.82 -8.11 -9.20
N HIS A 162 -24.80 -7.96 -10.08
CA HIS A 162 -26.22 -7.82 -9.71
C HIS A 162 -26.46 -6.76 -8.62
N GLY A 163 -25.71 -5.64 -8.69
CA GLY A 163 -25.80 -4.54 -7.72
C GLY A 163 -25.13 -4.79 -6.36
N ARG A 164 -24.51 -5.96 -6.14
CA ARG A 164 -23.81 -6.32 -4.91
C ARG A 164 -22.30 -6.22 -5.10
N LEU A 165 -21.58 -5.69 -4.11
CA LEU A 165 -20.12 -5.73 -4.08
C LEU A 165 -19.68 -7.15 -3.71
N VAL A 166 -19.07 -7.86 -4.66
CA VAL A 166 -18.63 -9.26 -4.49
C VAL A 166 -17.15 -9.39 -4.18
N ALA A 167 -16.36 -8.40 -4.61
CA ALA A 167 -14.95 -8.34 -4.29
C ALA A 167 -14.46 -6.91 -4.15
N ALA A 168 -13.47 -6.69 -3.28
CA ALA A 168 -12.78 -5.42 -3.16
C ALA A 168 -11.28 -5.59 -2.92
N VAL A 169 -10.52 -4.60 -3.37
CA VAL A 169 -9.08 -4.48 -3.12
C VAL A 169 -8.79 -3.12 -2.50
N GLU A 170 -8.17 -3.14 -1.34
CA GLU A 170 -7.60 -1.97 -0.68
C GLU A 170 -6.16 -1.80 -1.13
N ARG A 171 -5.78 -0.59 -1.54
CA ARG A 171 -4.42 -0.23 -1.97
C ARG A 171 -3.69 0.54 -0.89
N LYS A 172 -2.47 0.18 -0.61
CA LYS A 172 -1.62 0.92 0.33
C LYS A 172 -0.21 1.16 -0.23
N SER A 173 0.29 2.38 -0.08
CA SER A 173 1.74 2.58 -0.10
C SER A 173 2.35 2.01 1.19
N MET A 174 3.66 1.77 1.23
CA MET A 174 4.33 1.34 2.46
C MET A 174 4.16 2.37 3.59
N VAL A 175 4.20 3.66 3.28
CA VAL A 175 4.04 4.73 4.27
C VAL A 175 2.62 4.71 4.86
N ASP A 176 1.59 4.58 4.01
CA ASP A 176 0.19 4.53 4.44
C ASP A 176 -0.12 3.24 5.21
N LEU A 177 0.50 2.11 4.82
CA LEU A 177 0.38 0.84 5.52
C LEU A 177 0.87 0.98 6.97
N VAL A 178 2.10 1.49 7.15
CA VAL A 178 2.69 1.67 8.48
C VAL A 178 1.89 2.69 9.31
N ALA A 179 1.48 3.79 8.71
CA ALA A 179 0.69 4.81 9.40
C ALA A 179 -0.69 4.29 9.83
N SER A 180 -1.39 3.53 8.96
CA SER A 180 -2.70 2.97 9.27
C SER A 180 -2.62 1.81 10.27
N LEU A 181 -1.54 1.01 10.23
CA LEU A 181 -1.28 -0.04 11.24
C LEU A 181 -1.06 0.57 12.62
N THR A 182 -0.12 1.50 12.74
CA THR A 182 0.23 2.12 14.04
C THR A 182 -0.90 3.00 14.60
N GLY A 183 -1.69 3.62 13.72
CA GLY A 183 -2.89 4.38 14.10
C GLY A 183 -4.13 3.52 14.36
N GLY A 184 -4.05 2.19 14.22
CA GLY A 184 -5.15 1.25 14.45
C GLY A 184 -6.22 1.22 13.35
N LYS A 185 -6.15 2.09 12.34
CA LYS A 185 -7.14 2.18 11.26
C LYS A 185 -7.15 0.94 10.36
N LEU A 186 -5.98 0.31 10.17
CA LEU A 186 -5.84 -0.86 9.30
C LEU A 186 -6.72 -2.03 9.79
N ARG A 187 -6.89 -2.19 11.11
CA ARG A 187 -7.74 -3.21 11.71
C ARG A 187 -9.20 -3.07 11.25
N TYR A 188 -9.74 -1.87 11.26
CA TYR A 188 -11.11 -1.61 10.83
C TYR A 188 -11.28 -1.84 9.33
N ALA A 189 -10.35 -1.34 8.52
CA ALA A 189 -10.38 -1.58 7.07
C ALA A 189 -10.36 -3.08 6.71
N LEU A 190 -9.53 -3.88 7.41
CA LEU A 190 -9.50 -5.32 7.19
C LEU A 190 -10.78 -6.02 7.70
N ALA A 191 -11.41 -5.52 8.78
CA ALA A 191 -12.68 -6.06 9.26
C ALA A 191 -13.80 -5.82 8.24
N ASP A 192 -13.88 -4.61 7.67
CA ASP A 192 -14.87 -4.28 6.63
C ASP A 192 -14.64 -5.13 5.36
N LEU A 193 -13.40 -5.28 4.94
CA LEU A 193 -13.03 -6.13 3.80
C LEU A 193 -13.35 -7.60 4.04
N ALA A 194 -13.15 -8.10 5.27
CA ALA A 194 -13.40 -9.48 5.63
C ALA A 194 -14.90 -9.86 5.60
N ALA A 195 -15.79 -8.88 5.61
CA ALA A 195 -17.24 -9.10 5.44
C ALA A 195 -17.63 -9.38 3.98
N LEU A 196 -16.74 -9.13 3.02
CA LEU A 196 -16.98 -9.41 1.60
C LEU A 196 -16.67 -10.88 1.27
N PRO A 197 -17.32 -11.45 0.23
CA PRO A 197 -17.00 -12.78 -0.26
C PRO A 197 -15.53 -12.93 -0.67
N ARG A 198 -14.95 -11.90 -1.29
CA ARG A 198 -13.55 -11.85 -1.70
C ARG A 198 -12.99 -10.46 -1.45
N ALA A 199 -11.84 -10.40 -0.78
CA ALA A 199 -11.16 -9.14 -0.58
C ALA A 199 -9.66 -9.35 -0.46
N ALA A 200 -8.89 -8.29 -0.68
CA ALA A 200 -7.45 -8.30 -0.46
C ALA A 200 -6.94 -6.88 -0.17
N LEU A 201 -5.77 -6.81 0.47
CA LEU A 201 -4.98 -5.61 0.61
C LEU A 201 -3.73 -5.74 -0.26
N VAL A 202 -3.51 -4.80 -1.18
CA VAL A 202 -2.32 -4.76 -2.04
C VAL A 202 -1.40 -3.63 -1.62
N VAL A 203 -0.13 -3.96 -1.41
CA VAL A 203 0.93 -3.02 -1.01
C VAL A 203 1.84 -2.74 -2.18
N GLU A 204 2.00 -1.47 -2.54
CA GLU A 204 2.82 -0.99 -3.67
C GLU A 204 4.32 -0.98 -3.34
N ASP A 205 4.82 -2.00 -2.63
CA ASP A 205 6.22 -2.11 -2.23
C ASP A 205 6.58 -3.57 -1.92
N ARG A 206 7.84 -3.81 -1.55
CA ARG A 206 8.35 -5.12 -1.14
C ARG A 206 8.18 -5.31 0.37
N TYR A 207 7.93 -6.53 0.80
CA TYR A 207 7.90 -6.88 2.23
C TYR A 207 9.19 -6.47 2.95
N SER A 208 10.35 -6.58 2.29
CA SER A 208 11.65 -6.17 2.85
C SER A 208 11.73 -4.69 3.24
N GLN A 209 10.88 -3.82 2.66
CA GLN A 209 10.85 -2.40 2.99
C GLN A 209 10.30 -2.11 4.39
N ILE A 210 9.59 -3.04 5.00
CA ILE A 210 9.21 -2.97 6.42
C ILE A 210 10.46 -2.80 7.29
N PHE A 211 11.52 -3.54 6.97
CA PHE A 211 12.76 -3.57 7.76
C PHE A 211 13.69 -2.37 7.52
N THR A 212 13.33 -1.47 6.61
CA THR A 212 14.06 -0.21 6.36
C THR A 212 13.40 0.99 7.03
N GLN A 213 12.28 0.80 7.73
CA GLN A 213 11.55 1.88 8.41
C GLN A 213 12.39 2.47 9.55
N GLN A 214 12.48 3.82 9.58
CA GLN A 214 13.26 4.52 10.60
C GLN A 214 12.40 5.10 11.73
N ARG A 215 11.13 5.42 11.45
CA ARG A 215 10.22 6.08 12.40
C ARG A 215 9.51 5.11 13.34
N VAL A 216 9.34 3.87 12.91
CA VAL A 216 8.70 2.80 13.68
C VAL A 216 9.65 1.61 13.69
N ARG A 217 9.78 0.95 14.83
CA ARG A 217 10.62 -0.26 14.92
C ARG A 217 10.08 -1.33 13.96
N PRO A 218 10.92 -1.88 13.05
CA PRO A 218 10.48 -2.85 12.06
C PRO A 218 9.74 -4.07 12.64
N ALA A 219 10.18 -4.57 13.80
CA ALA A 219 9.52 -5.68 14.48
C ALA A 219 8.06 -5.38 14.82
N VAL A 220 7.75 -4.15 15.30
CA VAL A 220 6.37 -3.75 15.62
C VAL A 220 5.48 -3.78 14.38
N VAL A 221 6.02 -3.37 13.23
CA VAL A 221 5.29 -3.40 11.96
C VAL A 221 5.09 -4.85 11.50
N ALA A 222 6.14 -5.66 11.53
CA ALA A 222 6.08 -7.06 11.10
C ALA A 222 5.13 -7.90 11.97
N ASP A 223 5.23 -7.76 13.29
CA ASP A 223 4.36 -8.46 14.25
C ASP A 223 2.89 -8.03 14.10
N GLY A 224 2.65 -6.71 13.98
CA GLY A 224 1.31 -6.18 13.79
C GLY A 224 0.64 -6.68 12.49
N LEU A 225 1.39 -6.73 11.39
CA LEU A 225 0.89 -7.27 10.12
C LEU A 225 0.62 -8.77 10.20
N ALA A 226 1.50 -9.53 10.87
CA ALA A 226 1.29 -10.96 11.11
C ALA A 226 0.04 -11.23 11.96
N GLU A 227 -0.17 -10.44 13.03
CA GLU A 227 -1.40 -10.52 13.85
C GLU A 227 -2.65 -10.27 13.01
N LEU A 228 -2.64 -9.21 12.18
CA LEU A 228 -3.77 -8.87 11.33
C LEU A 228 -4.05 -9.98 10.30
N GLN A 229 -3.03 -10.57 9.70
CA GLN A 229 -3.20 -11.65 8.72
C GLN A 229 -3.72 -12.94 9.35
N VAL A 230 -3.33 -13.24 10.60
CA VAL A 230 -3.89 -14.38 11.36
C VAL A 230 -5.36 -14.13 11.74
N ARG A 231 -5.70 -12.88 12.09
CA ARG A 231 -7.06 -12.50 12.48
C ARG A 231 -8.03 -12.50 11.29
N TRP A 232 -7.59 -12.09 10.12
CA TRP A 232 -8.39 -12.06 8.88
C TRP A 232 -7.71 -12.84 7.75
N PRO A 233 -7.67 -14.18 7.85
CA PRO A 233 -6.97 -15.01 6.87
C PRO A 233 -7.61 -14.99 5.48
N ASN A 234 -8.88 -14.58 5.39
CA ASN A 234 -9.63 -14.41 4.14
C ASN A 234 -9.33 -13.10 3.41
N VAL A 235 -8.55 -12.18 4.01
CA VAL A 235 -8.10 -10.94 3.38
C VAL A 235 -6.57 -10.96 3.26
N PRO A 236 -6.01 -11.55 2.20
CA PRO A 236 -4.56 -11.63 2.02
C PRO A 236 -3.93 -10.25 1.89
N ILE A 237 -2.74 -10.07 2.49
CA ILE A 237 -1.89 -8.89 2.32
C ILE A 237 -0.82 -9.24 1.29
N VAL A 238 -0.89 -8.61 0.11
CA VAL A 238 -0.03 -8.91 -1.03
C VAL A 238 0.95 -7.77 -1.28
N TYR A 239 2.23 -8.09 -1.32
CA TYR A 239 3.30 -7.13 -1.63
C TYR A 239 3.64 -7.20 -3.12
N ALA A 240 3.17 -6.23 -3.89
CA ALA A 240 3.29 -6.21 -5.34
C ALA A 240 4.51 -5.41 -5.86
N GLU A 241 5.48 -5.13 -5.02
CA GLU A 241 6.77 -4.48 -5.31
C GLU A 241 6.69 -3.08 -5.92
N THR A 242 5.83 -2.85 -6.88
CA THR A 242 5.68 -1.57 -7.59
C THR A 242 4.22 -1.28 -7.89
N ARG A 243 3.89 0.01 -8.06
CA ARG A 243 2.54 0.42 -8.44
C ARG A 243 2.01 -0.24 -9.73
N PRO A 244 2.80 -0.37 -10.83
CA PRO A 244 2.32 -1.09 -12.03
C PRO A 244 2.04 -2.58 -11.79
N LEU A 245 2.81 -3.24 -10.92
CA LEU A 245 2.55 -4.64 -10.57
C LEU A 245 1.34 -4.77 -9.63
N ALA A 246 1.13 -3.81 -8.74
CA ALA A 246 -0.06 -3.75 -7.89
C ALA A 246 -1.33 -3.53 -8.74
N GLU A 247 -1.27 -2.66 -9.75
CA GLU A 247 -2.35 -2.44 -10.72
C GLU A 247 -2.67 -3.73 -11.49
N GLU A 248 -1.63 -4.41 -12.02
CA GLU A 248 -1.78 -5.68 -12.74
C GLU A 248 -2.35 -6.78 -11.84
N TRP A 249 -1.86 -6.90 -10.63
CA TRP A 249 -2.36 -7.86 -9.66
C TRP A 249 -3.83 -7.60 -9.31
N THR A 250 -4.19 -6.34 -9.06
CA THR A 250 -5.57 -5.92 -8.76
C THR A 250 -6.52 -6.28 -9.91
N TYR A 251 -6.13 -5.99 -11.14
CA TYR A 251 -6.89 -6.37 -12.33
C TYR A 251 -7.16 -7.87 -12.39
N ARG A 252 -6.12 -8.68 -12.22
CA ARG A 252 -6.26 -10.15 -12.29
C ARG A 252 -7.06 -10.72 -11.12
N TYR A 253 -6.88 -10.17 -9.94
CA TYR A 253 -7.64 -10.60 -8.76
C TYR A 253 -9.14 -10.34 -8.95
N LEU A 254 -9.53 -9.15 -9.39
CA LEU A 254 -10.93 -8.82 -9.62
C LEU A 254 -11.53 -9.59 -10.80
N ALA A 255 -10.74 -9.86 -11.85
CA ALA A 255 -11.18 -10.73 -12.95
C ALA A 255 -11.41 -12.18 -12.48
N ALA A 256 -10.52 -12.73 -11.65
CA ALA A 256 -10.71 -14.06 -11.09
C ALA A 256 -11.90 -14.10 -10.14
N ALA A 257 -12.12 -13.05 -9.35
CA ALA A 257 -13.30 -12.94 -8.49
C ALA A 257 -14.60 -12.86 -9.30
N HIS A 258 -14.57 -12.20 -10.49
CA HIS A 258 -15.71 -12.18 -11.40
C HIS A 258 -16.06 -13.59 -11.93
N ALA A 259 -15.05 -14.33 -12.41
CA ALA A 259 -15.25 -15.69 -12.90
C ALA A 259 -15.79 -16.60 -11.78
N TRP A 260 -15.20 -16.53 -10.60
CA TRP A 260 -15.66 -17.27 -9.43
C TRP A 260 -17.13 -16.97 -9.08
N ALA A 261 -17.52 -15.70 -9.03
CA ALA A 261 -18.87 -15.30 -8.68
C ALA A 261 -19.91 -15.75 -9.74
N ALA A 262 -19.53 -15.70 -11.03
CA ALA A 262 -20.37 -16.21 -12.10
C ALA A 262 -20.57 -17.73 -12.00
N ASP A 263 -19.55 -18.48 -11.61
CA ASP A 263 -19.64 -19.93 -11.40
C ASP A 263 -20.53 -20.27 -10.19
N GLU A 264 -20.45 -19.50 -9.09
CA GLU A 264 -21.32 -19.64 -7.91
C GLU A 264 -22.78 -19.38 -8.27
N ASP A 265 -23.08 -18.27 -9.00
CA ASP A 265 -24.44 -17.97 -9.44
C ASP A 265 -25.01 -19.05 -10.35
N ALA A 266 -24.17 -19.60 -11.27
CA ALA A 266 -24.56 -20.70 -12.12
C ALA A 266 -24.82 -22.02 -11.34
N ALA A 267 -24.05 -22.26 -10.27
CA ALA A 267 -24.24 -23.41 -9.39
C ALA A 267 -25.56 -23.30 -8.60
N VAL A 268 -25.82 -22.12 -8.01
CA VAL A 268 -27.08 -21.84 -7.29
C VAL A 268 -28.30 -22.02 -8.22
N THR A 269 -28.21 -21.51 -9.44
CA THR A 269 -29.30 -21.66 -10.44
C THR A 269 -29.55 -23.15 -10.80
N ARG A 270 -28.51 -23.98 -10.88
CA ARG A 270 -28.64 -25.42 -11.19
C ARG A 270 -29.24 -26.24 -10.06
N ILE A 271 -28.95 -25.88 -8.81
CA ILE A 271 -29.44 -26.62 -7.62
C ILE A 271 -30.93 -26.32 -7.34
N GLY A 272 -31.46 -25.21 -7.91
CA GLY A 272 -32.87 -24.85 -7.85
C GLY A 272 -33.30 -24.21 -6.51
N PRO A 273 -34.61 -23.96 -6.33
CA PRO A 273 -35.14 -23.13 -5.24
C PRO A 273 -34.89 -23.65 -3.84
N GLN A 274 -34.50 -24.88 -3.67
CA GLN A 274 -34.21 -25.48 -2.34
C GLN A 274 -32.97 -24.89 -1.65
N VAL A 275 -32.10 -24.20 -2.37
CA VAL A 275 -30.92 -23.53 -1.80
C VAL A 275 -31.16 -22.01 -1.62
N SER A 276 -32.20 -21.46 -2.25
CA SER A 276 -32.56 -20.04 -2.09
C SER A 276 -32.98 -19.69 -0.66
N ASP A 277 -33.45 -20.69 0.13
CA ASP A 277 -33.79 -20.53 1.56
C ASP A 277 -32.54 -20.41 2.46
N LEU A 278 -31.35 -20.77 1.95
CA LEU A 278 -30.08 -20.62 2.69
C LEU A 278 -29.40 -19.27 2.42
N SER A 279 -29.87 -18.53 1.42
CA SER A 279 -29.44 -17.16 1.19
C SER A 279 -30.24 -16.23 2.12
N ARG A 280 -29.86 -16.24 3.39
CA ARG A 280 -30.41 -15.36 4.43
C ARG A 280 -30.62 -13.96 3.87
N ALA A 281 -31.86 -13.49 3.90
CA ALA A 281 -32.18 -12.09 3.68
C ALA A 281 -31.22 -11.23 4.48
N PRO A 282 -30.75 -10.08 3.94
CA PRO A 282 -29.90 -9.20 4.70
C PRO A 282 -30.55 -8.93 6.04
N ALA A 283 -29.86 -9.23 7.14
CA ALA A 283 -30.31 -8.90 8.47
C ALA A 283 -30.80 -7.45 8.43
N ALA A 284 -32.01 -7.20 8.93
CA ALA A 284 -32.55 -5.85 8.99
C ALA A 284 -31.46 -4.90 9.50
N PRO A 285 -31.27 -3.74 8.90
CA PRO A 285 -30.21 -2.83 9.30
C PRO A 285 -30.28 -2.64 10.81
N ALA A 286 -29.14 -2.82 11.49
CA ALA A 286 -29.08 -2.62 12.93
C ALA A 286 -29.68 -1.26 13.29
N PRO A 287 -30.49 -1.16 14.33
CA PRO A 287 -31.19 0.07 14.67
C PRO A 287 -30.20 1.20 14.86
N SER A 288 -30.49 2.32 14.27
CA SER A 288 -29.63 3.50 14.42
C SER A 288 -29.66 4.01 15.88
N THR A 289 -28.60 4.62 16.32
CA THR A 289 -28.58 5.26 17.65
C THR A 289 -29.65 6.32 17.82
N ALA A 290 -30.19 6.89 16.74
CA ALA A 290 -31.30 7.83 16.76
C ALA A 290 -32.63 7.12 17.05
N GLU A 291 -32.87 5.96 16.47
CA GLU A 291 -34.07 5.12 16.73
C GLU A 291 -34.10 4.61 18.17
N ILE A 292 -32.96 4.10 18.66
CA ILE A 292 -32.85 3.66 20.07
C ILE A 292 -33.10 4.83 21.04
N ARG A 293 -32.63 6.05 20.73
CA ARG A 293 -32.90 7.23 21.56
C ARG A 293 -34.36 7.66 21.54
N ALA A 294 -35.00 7.62 20.37
CA ALA A 294 -36.42 7.97 20.23
C ALA A 294 -37.28 7.01 21.08
N TRP A 295 -37.04 5.70 20.92
CA TRP A 295 -37.69 4.68 21.72
C TRP A 295 -37.47 4.84 23.24
N ALA A 296 -36.21 5.09 23.63
CA ALA A 296 -35.86 5.27 25.06
C ALA A 296 -36.59 6.47 25.71
N ARG A 297 -36.77 7.57 24.98
CA ARG A 297 -37.55 8.74 25.47
C ARG A 297 -39.00 8.40 25.61
N GLU A 298 -39.59 7.73 24.62
CA GLU A 298 -40.98 7.33 24.61
C GLU A 298 -41.31 6.36 25.78
N HIS A 299 -40.33 5.53 26.16
CA HIS A 299 -40.51 4.56 27.27
C HIS A 299 -39.93 5.06 28.61
N GLY A 300 -39.67 6.38 28.74
CA GLY A 300 -39.27 6.99 30.00
C GLY A 300 -37.84 6.71 30.48
N HIS A 301 -36.97 6.18 29.61
CA HIS A 301 -35.55 6.01 29.94
C HIS A 301 -34.78 7.34 29.83
N PRO A 302 -33.98 7.71 30.83
CA PRO A 302 -33.18 8.93 30.78
C PRO A 302 -32.05 8.79 29.75
N VAL A 303 -32.17 9.52 28.63
CA VAL A 303 -31.18 9.49 27.54
C VAL A 303 -30.79 10.89 27.14
N SER A 304 -29.48 11.13 26.96
CA SER A 304 -28.94 12.40 26.48
C SER A 304 -29.17 12.59 24.97
N ASP A 305 -29.30 13.85 24.53
CA ASP A 305 -29.56 14.19 23.13
C ASP A 305 -28.38 13.87 22.20
N ARG A 306 -27.14 13.86 22.75
CA ARG A 306 -25.90 13.63 22.01
C ARG A 306 -24.96 12.73 22.81
N GLY A 307 -24.01 12.09 22.11
CA GLY A 307 -23.02 11.22 22.72
C GLY A 307 -23.34 9.72 22.61
N ARG A 308 -22.55 8.89 23.26
CA ARG A 308 -22.71 7.41 23.25
C ARG A 308 -23.90 7.01 24.11
N LEU A 309 -24.72 6.08 23.63
CA LEU A 309 -25.79 5.46 24.44
C LEU A 309 -25.19 4.64 25.57
N ARG A 310 -25.82 4.65 26.73
CA ARG A 310 -25.44 3.78 27.85
C ARG A 310 -25.80 2.34 27.50
N PRO A 311 -24.96 1.35 27.90
CA PRO A 311 -25.24 -0.05 27.62
C PRO A 311 -26.63 -0.51 28.07
N GLU A 312 -27.08 -0.03 29.24
CA GLU A 312 -28.38 -0.43 29.82
C GLU A 312 -29.58 -0.03 28.93
N ILE A 313 -29.45 1.07 28.18
CA ILE A 313 -30.50 1.54 27.24
C ILE A 313 -30.53 0.66 25.99
N VAL A 314 -29.36 0.26 25.51
CA VAL A 314 -29.24 -0.63 24.38
C VAL A 314 -29.77 -2.02 24.71
N ASP A 315 -29.45 -2.52 25.91
CA ASP A 315 -29.93 -3.81 26.40
C ASP A 315 -31.45 -3.80 26.61
N ALA A 316 -32.01 -2.72 27.16
CA ALA A 316 -33.45 -2.55 27.32
C ALA A 316 -34.18 -2.51 25.94
N TRP A 317 -33.58 -1.86 24.96
CA TRP A 317 -34.10 -1.83 23.60
C TRP A 317 -34.13 -3.24 22.97
N HIS A 318 -33.06 -4.01 23.09
CA HIS A 318 -33.00 -5.41 22.62
C HIS A 318 -33.98 -6.31 23.33
N ALA A 319 -34.20 -6.13 24.64
CA ALA A 319 -35.18 -6.85 25.40
C ALA A 319 -36.63 -6.57 24.95
N ALA A 320 -36.91 -5.31 24.54
CA ALA A 320 -38.20 -4.88 24.02
C ALA A 320 -38.45 -5.28 22.56
N HIS A 321 -37.36 -5.53 21.80
CA HIS A 321 -37.40 -5.94 20.39
C HIS A 321 -36.64 -7.28 20.21
N PRO A 322 -37.14 -8.37 20.77
CA PRO A 322 -36.50 -9.68 20.56
C PRO A 322 -36.54 -10.01 19.06
N PRO A 323 -35.47 -10.62 18.51
CA PRO A 323 -35.51 -11.14 17.16
C PRO A 323 -36.70 -12.08 16.99
N GLU A 324 -37.47 -11.92 15.91
CA GLU A 324 -38.59 -12.83 15.65
C GLU A 324 -38.07 -14.28 15.60
N PRO A 325 -38.74 -15.24 16.29
CA PRO A 325 -38.31 -16.64 16.24
C PRO A 325 -38.46 -17.16 14.81
N GLU A 326 -37.36 -17.63 14.24
CA GLU A 326 -37.33 -18.32 12.94
C GLU A 326 -38.28 -19.51 13.03
N GLY A 327 -39.44 -19.48 12.34
CA GLY A 327 -40.23 -20.67 12.15
C GLY A 327 -41.73 -20.65 12.45
N ALA A 328 -42.42 -19.52 12.49
CA ALA A 328 -43.91 -19.55 12.56
C ALA A 328 -44.51 -19.62 11.14
N THR A 329 -44.58 -20.79 10.59
CA THR A 329 -45.46 -21.12 9.44
C THR A 329 -46.90 -20.82 9.82
N ARG A 330 -47.48 -19.77 9.29
CA ARG A 330 -48.92 -19.55 9.33
C ARG A 330 -49.59 -20.66 8.53
N SER A 331 -50.19 -21.64 9.25
CA SER A 331 -51.12 -22.56 8.64
C SER A 331 -52.30 -21.77 8.08
N ARG A 332 -52.44 -21.75 6.75
CA ARG A 332 -53.71 -21.35 6.10
C ARG A 332 -54.70 -22.53 6.29
N ASP A 333 -55.71 -22.32 7.10
CA ASP A 333 -56.90 -23.12 7.07
C ASP A 333 -57.62 -22.92 5.73
N PRO A 334 -58.06 -24.00 5.07
CA PRO A 334 -58.92 -23.89 3.89
C PRO A 334 -60.39 -23.84 4.33
N ALA A 335 -61.10 -22.79 3.91
CA ALA A 335 -62.54 -22.79 3.80
C ALA A 335 -62.95 -22.26 2.41
#